data_6081b70a95dae1923e91b43e2c0c3375
#
_entry.id   6081b70a95dae1923e91b43e2c0c3375
#
_cell.length_a   1.000
_cell.length_b   1.000
_cell.length_c   1.000
_cell.angle_alpha   90.00
_cell.angle_beta   90.00
_cell.angle_gamma   90.00
#
_symmetry.space_group_name_H-M   'P 1'
#
loop_
_entity.id
_entity.type
_entity.pdbx_description
1 polymer ?
#
loop_
_entity_poly.entity_id
_entity_poly.type
_entity_poly.pdbx_seq_one_letter_code
_entity_poly.pdbx_strand_id
1 'polypeptide(L)'
;MDLTFLILLTSVTRIWIWYYSIVDMSNSILLLFDVFGTFVFALSGAAKAISKKMDFLGVIVFAITVGCAGGMIRDVLIGAVPVAVYQNSVYIVVAFVAGLLMFLIAENCEVDSFPSHIMFFDAIGLGFFTAMGCEKALSYGIIP
;
A
#
# COMPACT_ATOMS: atom_id res chain seq x y z
N MET A 1 -6.66 49.33 -13.96
CA MET A 1 -6.57 47.88 -13.75
C MET A 1 -7.81 47.49 -12.98
N ASP A 2 -8.77 46.90 -13.68
CA ASP A 2 -10.17 46.76 -13.20
C ASP A 2 -10.28 45.84 -11.99
N LEU A 3 -11.05 46.31 -11.01
CA LEU A 3 -11.35 45.57 -9.77
C LEU A 3 -11.94 44.19 -10.07
N THR A 4 -12.68 44.07 -11.16
CA THR A 4 -13.23 42.83 -11.69
C THR A 4 -12.18 41.82 -12.10
N PHE A 5 -11.06 42.27 -12.66
CA PHE A 5 -9.94 41.41 -13.06
C PHE A 5 -9.21 40.85 -11.84
N LEU A 6 -9.04 41.66 -10.79
CA LEU A 6 -8.46 41.21 -9.52
C LEU A 6 -9.35 40.18 -8.80
N ILE A 7 -10.68 40.35 -8.80
CA ILE A 7 -11.63 39.41 -8.21
C ILE A 7 -11.64 38.07 -8.99
N LEU A 8 -11.59 38.11 -10.31
CA LEU A 8 -11.49 36.90 -11.13
C LEU A 8 -10.18 36.15 -10.87
N LEU A 9 -9.03 36.87 -10.81
CA LEU A 9 -7.75 36.24 -10.51
C LEU A 9 -7.71 35.58 -9.13
N THR A 10 -8.27 36.24 -8.10
CA THR A 10 -8.34 35.70 -6.75
C THR A 10 -9.32 34.52 -6.66
N SER A 11 -10.39 34.53 -7.43
CA SER A 11 -11.34 33.40 -7.48
C SER A 11 -10.74 32.17 -8.15
N VAL A 12 -10.04 32.37 -9.27
CA VAL A 12 -9.35 31.28 -10.00
C VAL A 12 -8.23 30.69 -9.14
N THR A 13 -7.42 31.53 -8.48
CA THR A 13 -6.35 31.01 -7.60
C THR A 13 -6.90 30.25 -6.40
N ARG A 14 -8.01 30.69 -5.82
CA ARG A 14 -8.69 29.95 -4.72
C ARG A 14 -9.22 28.61 -5.18
N ILE A 15 -9.81 28.52 -6.37
CA ILE A 15 -10.31 27.27 -6.96
C ILE A 15 -9.12 26.31 -7.20
N TRP A 16 -7.99 26.81 -7.72
CA TRP A 16 -6.77 26.02 -7.92
C TRP A 16 -6.16 25.53 -6.62
N ILE A 17 -6.09 26.36 -5.59
CA ILE A 17 -5.61 25.98 -4.26
C ILE A 17 -6.53 24.89 -3.65
N TRP A 18 -7.84 25.06 -3.79
CA TRP A 18 -8.82 24.08 -3.29
C TRP A 18 -8.74 22.75 -4.03
N TYR A 19 -8.62 22.80 -5.35
CA TYR A 19 -8.42 21.62 -6.19
C TYR A 19 -7.11 20.89 -5.82
N TYR A 20 -6.00 21.62 -5.67
CA TYR A 20 -4.71 21.07 -5.29
C TYR A 20 -4.75 20.42 -3.90
N SER A 21 -5.41 21.07 -2.93
CA SER A 21 -5.59 20.54 -1.58
C SER A 21 -6.41 19.26 -1.54
N ILE A 22 -7.46 19.14 -2.36
CA ILE A 22 -8.28 17.92 -2.47
C ILE A 22 -7.47 16.80 -3.13
N VAL A 23 -6.73 17.08 -4.19
CA VAL A 23 -5.88 16.10 -4.89
C VAL A 23 -4.76 15.58 -3.99
N ASP A 24 -4.11 16.46 -3.22
CA ASP A 24 -3.09 16.04 -2.25
C ASP A 24 -3.67 15.19 -1.12
N MET A 25 -4.86 15.52 -0.63
CA MET A 25 -5.54 14.75 0.40
C MET A 25 -5.96 13.36 -0.11
N SER A 26 -6.44 13.28 -1.34
CA SER A 26 -6.76 12.02 -2.02
C SER A 26 -5.50 11.16 -2.17
N ASN A 27 -4.40 11.73 -2.66
CA ASN A 27 -3.14 11.00 -2.82
C ASN A 27 -2.56 10.49 -1.50
N SER A 28 -2.72 11.26 -0.42
CA SER A 28 -2.26 10.85 0.92
C SER A 28 -3.08 9.69 1.47
N ILE A 29 -4.39 9.70 1.26
CA ILE A 29 -5.29 8.60 1.66
C ILE A 29 -4.97 7.34 0.85
N LEU A 30 -4.78 7.47 -0.46
CA LEU A 30 -4.39 6.38 -1.34
C LEU A 30 -3.07 5.74 -0.89
N LEU A 31 -2.07 6.56 -0.58
CA LEU A 31 -0.79 6.09 -0.07
C LEU A 31 -0.93 5.35 1.27
N LEU A 32 -1.75 5.86 2.19
CA LEU A 32 -2.01 5.20 3.47
C LEU A 32 -2.62 3.80 3.29
N PHE A 33 -3.63 3.67 2.45
CA PHE A 33 -4.27 2.39 2.16
C PHE A 33 -3.31 1.42 1.47
N ASP A 34 -2.48 1.91 0.56
CA ASP A 34 -1.50 1.10 -0.17
C ASP A 34 -0.40 0.57 0.76
N VAL A 35 0.11 1.43 1.64
CA VAL A 35 1.09 1.06 2.68
C VAL A 35 0.47 0.09 3.69
N PHE A 36 -0.79 0.30 4.09
CA PHE A 36 -1.50 -0.61 4.99
C PHE A 36 -1.71 -1.99 4.35
N GLY A 37 -2.12 -2.05 3.08
CA GLY A 37 -2.22 -3.30 2.33
C GLY A 37 -0.88 -4.04 2.24
N THR A 38 0.20 -3.31 1.96
CA THR A 38 1.57 -3.86 1.95
C THR A 38 1.95 -4.44 3.32
N PHE A 39 1.63 -3.74 4.41
CA PHE A 39 1.89 -4.22 5.77
C PHE A 39 1.16 -5.53 6.07
N VAL A 40 -0.14 -5.61 5.75
CA VAL A 40 -0.96 -6.81 5.99
C VAL A 40 -0.46 -8.00 5.16
N PHE A 41 -0.14 -7.80 3.89
CA PHE A 41 0.45 -8.85 3.06
C PHE A 41 1.83 -9.29 3.51
N ALA A 42 2.66 -8.37 4.00
CA ALA A 42 3.96 -8.70 4.56
C ALA A 42 3.82 -9.56 5.82
N LEU A 43 2.82 -9.26 6.69
CA LEU A 43 2.49 -10.11 7.85
C LEU A 43 2.06 -11.52 7.41
N SER A 44 1.19 -11.64 6.40
CA SER A 44 0.77 -12.92 5.83
C SER A 44 1.95 -13.70 5.28
N GLY A 45 2.82 -13.04 4.51
CA GLY A 45 4.05 -13.62 3.97
C GLY A 45 4.98 -14.13 5.06
N ALA A 46 5.26 -13.31 6.07
CA ALA A 46 6.09 -13.68 7.21
C ALA A 46 5.51 -14.88 7.96
N ALA A 47 4.21 -14.86 8.27
CA ALA A 47 3.53 -15.97 8.94
C ALA A 47 3.63 -17.27 8.13
N LYS A 48 3.54 -17.18 6.80
CA LYS A 48 3.72 -18.34 5.92
C LYS A 48 5.15 -18.89 5.95
N ALA A 49 6.16 -18.00 5.95
CA ALA A 49 7.56 -18.39 6.05
C ALA A 49 7.85 -19.09 7.40
N ILE A 50 7.31 -18.54 8.50
CA ILE A 50 7.43 -19.15 9.84
C ILE A 50 6.77 -20.54 9.89
N SER A 51 5.57 -20.69 9.31
CA SER A 51 4.89 -21.98 9.25
C SER A 51 5.68 -23.04 8.46
N LYS A 52 6.60 -22.61 7.60
CA LYS A 52 7.54 -23.46 6.86
C LYS A 52 8.90 -23.61 7.56
N LYS A 53 9.01 -23.11 8.79
CA LYS A 53 10.23 -23.18 9.62
C LYS A 53 11.45 -22.54 8.92
N MET A 54 11.23 -21.45 8.19
CA MET A 54 12.32 -20.67 7.60
C MET A 54 13.07 -19.93 8.69
N ASP A 55 14.35 -19.67 8.44
CA ASP A 55 15.19 -18.85 9.30
C ASP A 55 14.78 -17.36 9.25
N PHE A 56 15.34 -16.58 10.15
CA PHE A 56 15.04 -15.13 10.24
C PHE A 56 15.17 -14.42 8.89
N LEU A 57 16.25 -14.69 8.15
CA LEU A 57 16.49 -14.05 6.87
C LEU A 57 15.43 -14.46 5.84
N GLY A 58 15.06 -15.74 5.82
CA GLY A 58 13.98 -16.26 4.96
C GLY A 58 12.63 -15.58 5.26
N VAL A 59 12.30 -15.38 6.54
CA VAL A 59 11.07 -14.69 6.95
C VAL A 59 11.05 -13.25 6.44
N ILE A 60 12.13 -12.51 6.60
CA ILE A 60 12.22 -11.11 6.16
C ILE A 60 12.14 -11.01 4.63
N VAL A 61 12.89 -11.82 3.90
CA VAL A 61 12.85 -11.82 2.42
C VAL A 61 11.46 -12.15 1.92
N PHE A 62 10.81 -13.15 2.54
CA PHE A 62 9.46 -13.57 2.14
C PHE A 62 8.41 -12.50 2.45
N ALA A 63 8.53 -11.82 3.61
CA ALA A 63 7.67 -10.70 3.98
C ALA A 63 7.77 -9.55 2.96
N ILE A 64 8.98 -9.13 2.61
CA ILE A 64 9.21 -8.05 1.64
C ILE A 64 8.67 -8.45 0.27
N THR A 65 8.97 -9.66 -0.19
CA THR A 65 8.54 -10.14 -1.50
C THR A 65 7.02 -10.18 -1.60
N VAL A 66 6.33 -10.81 -0.65
CA VAL A 66 4.87 -10.94 -0.66
C VAL A 66 4.20 -9.58 -0.47
N GLY A 67 4.69 -8.75 0.47
CA GLY A 67 4.15 -7.44 0.74
C GLY A 67 4.22 -6.49 -0.46
N CYS A 68 5.32 -6.49 -1.18
CA CYS A 68 5.53 -5.59 -2.32
C CYS A 68 4.93 -6.14 -3.64
N ALA A 69 4.86 -7.47 -3.80
CA ALA A 69 4.47 -8.10 -5.08
C ALA A 69 3.07 -7.66 -5.55
N GLY A 70 2.08 -7.59 -4.64
CA GLY A 70 0.72 -7.20 -4.98
C GLY A 70 0.63 -5.81 -5.59
N GLY A 71 1.28 -4.82 -4.96
CA GLY A 71 1.37 -3.45 -5.45
C GLY A 71 2.12 -3.33 -6.78
N MET A 72 3.22 -4.08 -6.92
CA MET A 72 4.02 -4.09 -8.17
C MET A 72 3.22 -4.66 -9.35
N ILE A 73 2.56 -5.81 -9.17
CA ILE A 73 1.73 -6.44 -10.21
C ILE A 73 0.57 -5.51 -10.60
N ARG A 74 -0.12 -4.94 -9.63
CA ARG A 74 -1.20 -3.98 -9.86
C ARG A 74 -0.70 -2.80 -10.70
N ASP A 75 0.39 -2.16 -10.31
CA ASP A 75 0.92 -0.98 -10.98
C ASP A 75 1.35 -1.28 -12.42
N VAL A 76 1.95 -2.44 -12.66
CA VAL A 76 2.31 -2.89 -14.01
C VAL A 76 1.06 -3.13 -14.87
N LEU A 77 0.02 -3.78 -14.33
CA LEU A 77 -1.23 -4.05 -15.06
C LEU A 77 -1.99 -2.78 -15.44
N ILE A 78 -1.93 -1.74 -14.60
CA ILE A 78 -2.57 -0.44 -14.82
C ILE A 78 -1.69 0.46 -15.73
N GLY A 79 -0.43 0.10 -15.95
CA GLY A 79 0.53 0.93 -16.68
C GLY A 79 1.07 2.12 -15.85
N ALA A 80 0.93 2.07 -14.54
CA ALA A 80 1.46 3.07 -13.61
C ALA A 80 2.98 2.89 -13.44
N VAL A 81 3.74 3.42 -14.39
CA VAL A 81 5.21 3.31 -14.41
C VAL A 81 5.82 4.69 -14.15
N PRO A 82 6.82 4.79 -13.26
CA PRO A 82 7.48 3.76 -12.44
C PRO A 82 6.63 3.27 -11.28
N VAL A 83 6.78 1.97 -10.94
CA VAL A 83 6.02 1.29 -9.88
C VAL A 83 6.24 1.97 -8.53
N ALA A 84 5.19 2.10 -7.69
CA ALA A 84 5.20 2.84 -6.44
C ALA A 84 6.31 2.41 -5.46
N VAL A 85 6.64 1.12 -5.42
CA VAL A 85 7.72 0.56 -4.57
C VAL A 85 9.09 1.14 -4.91
N TYR A 86 9.35 1.45 -6.20
CA TYR A 86 10.61 2.08 -6.61
C TYR A 86 10.64 3.59 -6.36
N GLN A 87 9.47 4.22 -6.33
CA GLN A 87 9.37 5.66 -6.06
C GLN A 87 9.51 5.98 -4.57
N ASN A 88 9.07 5.05 -3.71
CA ASN A 88 9.03 5.30 -2.27
C ASN A 88 9.51 4.09 -1.48
N SER A 89 10.66 4.23 -0.83
CA SER A 89 11.26 3.20 0.02
C SER A 89 10.42 2.81 1.24
N VAL A 90 9.38 3.58 1.57
CA VAL A 90 8.47 3.32 2.69
C VAL A 90 7.86 1.92 2.59
N TYR A 91 7.52 1.44 1.39
CA TYR A 91 6.96 0.10 1.20
C TYR A 91 7.88 -1.00 1.68
N ILE A 92 9.17 -0.92 1.36
CA ILE A 92 10.18 -1.91 1.78
C ILE A 92 10.39 -1.85 3.29
N VAL A 93 10.46 -0.64 3.86
CA VAL A 93 10.63 -0.45 5.30
C VAL A 93 9.44 -1.01 6.07
N VAL A 94 8.22 -0.74 5.62
CA VAL A 94 6.99 -1.24 6.24
C VAL A 94 6.91 -2.77 6.15
N ALA A 95 7.25 -3.35 5.00
CA ALA A 95 7.27 -4.80 4.84
C ALA A 95 8.35 -5.46 5.72
N PHE A 96 9.51 -4.83 5.86
CA PHE A 96 10.57 -5.28 6.78
C PHE A 96 10.11 -5.26 8.24
N VAL A 97 9.50 -4.15 8.68
CA VAL A 97 8.96 -4.00 10.03
C VAL A 97 7.87 -5.04 10.31
N ALA A 98 6.98 -5.27 9.36
CA ALA A 98 5.93 -6.29 9.47
C ALA A 98 6.54 -7.70 9.63
N GLY A 99 7.54 -8.03 8.83
CA GLY A 99 8.28 -9.31 8.92
C GLY A 99 8.95 -9.50 10.29
N LEU A 100 9.61 -8.45 10.78
CA LEU A 100 10.26 -8.44 12.09
C LEU A 100 9.25 -8.62 13.23
N LEU A 101 8.15 -7.86 13.19
CA LEU A 101 7.08 -7.98 14.18
C LEU A 101 6.50 -9.40 14.22
N MET A 102 6.24 -9.97 13.05
CA MET A 102 5.69 -11.33 12.97
C MET A 102 6.68 -12.38 13.50
N PHE A 103 7.97 -12.21 13.23
CA PHE A 103 9.01 -13.10 13.75
C PHE A 103 9.07 -13.06 15.28
N LEU A 104 9.06 -11.85 15.88
CA LEU A 104 9.07 -11.68 17.34
C LEU A 104 7.81 -12.22 18.02
N ILE A 105 6.65 -12.09 17.39
CA ILE A 105 5.39 -12.66 17.90
C ILE A 105 5.45 -14.18 17.85
N ALA A 106 6.02 -14.75 16.81
CA ALA A 106 6.10 -16.19 16.61
C ALA A 106 7.02 -16.89 17.63
N GLU A 107 8.06 -16.21 18.13
CA GLU A 107 8.91 -16.74 19.22
C GLU A 107 8.10 -16.99 20.50
N ASN A 108 7.00 -16.27 20.71
CA ASN A 108 6.18 -16.33 21.92
C ASN A 108 4.87 -17.12 21.75
N CYS A 109 4.56 -17.61 20.54
CA CYS A 109 3.31 -18.27 20.22
C CYS A 109 3.56 -19.66 19.61
N GLU A 110 2.69 -20.63 19.94
CA GLU A 110 2.73 -21.95 19.29
C GLU A 110 2.38 -21.84 17.81
N VAL A 111 3.29 -22.31 16.96
CA VAL A 111 3.25 -22.21 15.48
C VAL A 111 2.05 -22.94 14.86
N ASP A 112 1.43 -23.88 15.56
CA ASP A 112 0.34 -24.70 15.05
C ASP A 112 -0.99 -23.96 14.85
N SER A 113 -1.12 -22.74 15.41
CA SER A 113 -2.33 -21.91 15.31
C SER A 113 -2.34 -20.94 14.10
N PHE A 114 -1.25 -20.82 13.34
CA PHE A 114 -1.05 -19.83 12.29
C PHE A 114 -1.88 -20.01 11.01
N PRO A 115 -2.28 -21.22 10.54
CA PRO A 115 -2.94 -21.35 9.23
C PRO A 115 -4.22 -20.51 9.09
N SER A 116 -5.00 -20.41 10.18
CA SER A 116 -6.26 -19.65 10.15
C SER A 116 -6.04 -18.14 10.11
N HIS A 117 -5.01 -17.64 10.82
CA HIS A 117 -4.68 -16.23 10.86
C HIS A 117 -4.07 -15.73 9.53
N ILE A 118 -3.31 -16.57 8.83
CA ILE A 118 -2.76 -16.25 7.52
C ILE A 118 -3.88 -15.93 6.52
N MET A 119 -4.91 -16.79 6.46
CA MET A 119 -6.06 -16.57 5.58
C MET A 119 -6.81 -15.28 5.89
N PHE A 120 -6.90 -14.92 7.17
CA PHE A 120 -7.56 -13.68 7.60
C PHE A 120 -6.78 -12.43 7.15
N PHE A 121 -5.48 -12.40 7.37
CA PHE A 121 -4.63 -11.30 6.89
C PHE A 121 -4.63 -11.19 5.37
N ASP A 122 -4.57 -12.31 4.68
CA ASP A 122 -4.63 -12.36 3.21
C ASP A 122 -5.95 -11.79 2.67
N ALA A 123 -7.08 -12.16 3.27
CA ALA A 123 -8.40 -11.67 2.89
C ALA A 123 -8.52 -10.14 3.08
N ILE A 124 -8.02 -9.62 4.21
CA ILE A 124 -7.98 -8.17 4.48
C ILE A 124 -7.10 -7.47 3.44
N GLY A 125 -5.90 -7.98 3.19
CA GLY A 125 -4.98 -7.43 2.20
C GLY A 125 -5.59 -7.38 0.80
N LEU A 126 -6.23 -8.46 0.36
CA LEU A 126 -6.94 -8.53 -0.92
C LEU A 126 -8.06 -7.48 -1.01
N GLY A 127 -8.84 -7.28 0.06
CA GLY A 127 -9.88 -6.26 0.12
C GLY A 127 -9.32 -4.85 -0.10
N PHE A 128 -8.24 -4.50 0.60
CA PHE A 128 -7.56 -3.21 0.45
C PHE A 128 -6.99 -3.03 -0.95
N PHE A 129 -6.24 -4.00 -1.48
CA PHE A 129 -5.67 -3.89 -2.82
C PHE A 129 -6.71 -3.87 -3.93
N THR A 130 -7.85 -4.53 -3.76
CA THR A 130 -8.95 -4.46 -4.73
C THR A 130 -9.54 -3.06 -4.76
N ALA A 131 -9.85 -2.47 -3.62
CA ALA A 131 -10.38 -1.10 -3.53
C ALA A 131 -9.40 -0.09 -4.14
N MET A 132 -8.12 -0.19 -3.75
CA MET A 132 -7.07 0.68 -4.28
C MET A 132 -6.80 0.49 -5.77
N GLY A 133 -6.87 -0.76 -6.25
CA GLY A 133 -6.72 -1.08 -7.66
C GLY A 133 -7.81 -0.45 -8.51
N CYS A 134 -9.07 -0.51 -8.07
CA CYS A 134 -10.19 0.14 -8.75
C CYS A 134 -10.01 1.66 -8.80
N GLU A 135 -9.70 2.29 -7.67
CA GLU A 135 -9.55 3.75 -7.61
C GLU A 135 -8.37 4.24 -8.46
N LYS A 136 -7.25 3.55 -8.40
CA LYS A 136 -6.08 3.86 -9.21
C LYS A 136 -6.36 3.65 -10.71
N ALA A 137 -7.08 2.59 -11.09
CA ALA A 137 -7.48 2.35 -12.48
C ALA A 137 -8.42 3.44 -13.02
N LEU A 138 -9.34 3.95 -12.18
CA LEU A 138 -10.20 5.09 -12.51
C LEU A 138 -9.38 6.37 -12.72
N SER A 139 -8.39 6.65 -11.86
CA SER A 139 -7.53 7.82 -12.00
C SER A 139 -6.66 7.78 -13.26
N TYR A 140 -6.33 6.60 -13.75
CA TYR A 140 -5.60 6.41 -15.03
C TYR A 140 -6.52 6.31 -16.25
N GLY A 141 -7.85 6.47 -16.07
CA GLY A 141 -8.81 6.48 -17.18
C GLY A 141 -8.99 5.14 -17.89
N ILE A 142 -8.66 4.03 -17.24
CA ILE A 142 -8.76 2.67 -17.82
C ILE A 142 -10.20 2.17 -17.79
N ILE A 143 -11.01 2.69 -16.86
CA ILE A 143 -12.43 2.37 -16.72
C ILE A 143 -13.21 3.66 -16.94
N PRO A 144 -14.18 3.67 -17.88
CA PRO A 144 -15.00 4.86 -18.16
C PRO A 144 -15.98 5.20 -17.03
#